data_fc79132859e13af3b1a76196b0a46ca7
#
_entry.id   fc79132859e13af3b1a76196b0a46ca7
#
_cell.length_a   1.000
_cell.length_b   1.000
_cell.length_c   1.000
_cell.angle_alpha   90.00
_cell.angle_beta   90.00
_cell.angle_gamma   90.00
#
_symmetry.space_group_name_H-M   'P 1'
#
loop_
_entity.id
_entity.type
_entity.pdbx_description
1 polymer ?
#
loop_
_entity_poly.entity_id
_entity_poly.type
_entity_poly.pdbx_seq_one_letter_code
_entity_poly.pdbx_strand_id
1 'polypeptide(L)'
;MAKDTVEILIEGGSATPGPPLGPAIGPYGLNMMQVVEQINNKSADFEGMKVPVKIIIDNDTKDFEVEIGTPPTTALIMDELKIEKDSQDPGLEKVADLSIEQALKVARMKFDSLLANDYKMGVKEVMGTCVSMGITVDGKDPREAQKDVDAGEYDDILLE
;
A
#
# COMPACT_ATOMS: atom_id res chain seq x y z
N MET A 1 7.90 -23.14 22.20
CA MET A 1 8.17 -22.56 20.88
C MET A 1 7.99 -21.06 20.99
N ALA A 2 9.08 -20.34 21.12
CA ALA A 2 9.05 -18.90 21.18
C ALA A 2 9.20 -18.36 19.76
N LYS A 3 8.12 -17.78 19.21
CA LYS A 3 8.15 -17.06 17.96
C LYS A 3 8.19 -15.56 18.27
N ASP A 4 9.21 -14.91 17.80
CA ASP A 4 9.31 -13.45 17.88
C ASP A 4 8.88 -12.84 16.55
N THR A 5 8.21 -11.73 16.63
CA THR A 5 7.76 -10.99 15.46
C THR A 5 8.43 -9.63 15.43
N VAL A 6 9.10 -9.33 14.36
CA VAL A 6 9.75 -8.04 14.11
C VAL A 6 9.03 -7.36 12.97
N GLU A 7 8.57 -6.14 13.20
CA GLU A 7 7.88 -5.34 12.19
C GLU A 7 8.71 -4.10 11.86
N ILE A 8 9.04 -3.95 10.60
CA ILE A 8 9.88 -2.86 10.10
C ILE A 8 9.32 -2.30 8.80
N LEU A 9 9.64 -1.04 8.53
CA LEU A 9 9.28 -0.37 7.29
C LEU A 9 10.51 -0.31 6.38
N ILE A 10 10.39 -0.86 5.18
CA ILE A 10 11.46 -0.89 4.17
C ILE A 10 10.99 -0.40 2.82
N GLU A 11 11.94 -0.07 1.94
CA GLU A 11 11.64 0.16 0.52
C GLU A 11 11.45 -1.16 -0.22
N GLY A 12 10.32 -1.31 -0.91
CA GLY A 12 10.03 -2.49 -1.70
C GLY A 12 11.06 -2.74 -2.79
N GLY A 13 11.48 -3.99 -2.95
CA GLY A 13 12.47 -4.39 -3.94
C GLY A 13 13.90 -3.92 -3.69
N SER A 14 14.15 -3.09 -2.68
CA SER A 14 15.44 -2.45 -2.40
C SER A 14 15.91 -2.63 -0.95
N ALA A 15 15.48 -3.69 -0.27
CA ALA A 15 15.94 -4.00 1.08
C ALA A 15 17.45 -4.25 1.09
N THR A 16 18.13 -3.72 2.10
CA THR A 16 19.57 -3.88 2.31
C THR A 16 19.86 -4.46 3.68
N PRO A 17 21.01 -5.12 3.87
CA PRO A 17 21.38 -5.66 5.17
C PRO A 17 21.73 -4.57 6.23
N GLY A 18 21.72 -3.31 5.84
CA GLY A 18 21.92 -2.17 6.73
C GLY A 18 20.68 -1.79 7.54
N PRO A 19 20.71 -0.67 8.27
CA PRO A 19 19.54 -0.17 8.98
C PRO A 19 18.36 0.12 8.03
N PRO A 20 17.10 -0.15 8.46
CA PRO A 20 16.70 -0.59 9.81
C PRO A 20 16.73 -2.12 10.04
N LEU A 21 17.00 -2.91 9.00
CA LEU A 21 16.90 -4.37 9.04
C LEU A 21 17.96 -5.03 9.92
N GLY A 22 19.23 -4.61 9.76
CA GLY A 22 20.36 -5.18 10.47
C GLY A 22 20.20 -5.17 12.00
N PRO A 23 19.97 -4.02 12.62
CA PRO A 23 19.74 -3.94 14.06
C PRO A 23 18.51 -4.70 14.54
N ALA A 24 17.48 -4.80 13.71
CA ALA A 24 16.22 -5.44 14.06
C ALA A 24 16.32 -6.96 14.14
N ILE A 25 17.06 -7.59 13.23
CA ILE A 25 17.19 -9.05 13.16
C ILE A 25 18.56 -9.60 13.55
N GLY A 26 19.56 -8.73 13.70
CA GLY A 26 20.90 -9.12 14.12
C GLY A 26 20.96 -9.97 15.40
N PRO A 27 20.23 -9.61 16.46
CA PRO A 27 20.21 -10.37 17.71
C PRO A 27 19.72 -11.82 17.56
N TYR A 28 18.94 -12.12 16.53
CA TYR A 28 18.38 -13.45 16.30
C TYR A 28 19.33 -14.40 15.56
N GLY A 29 20.44 -13.89 15.04
CA GLY A 29 21.46 -14.70 14.36
C GLY A 29 21.01 -15.35 13.06
N LEU A 30 20.08 -14.73 12.35
CA LEU A 30 19.60 -15.17 11.05
C LEU A 30 20.58 -14.83 9.94
N ASN A 31 20.49 -15.59 8.82
CA ASN A 31 21.24 -15.25 7.63
C ASN A 31 20.64 -14.01 6.96
N MET A 32 21.28 -12.87 7.16
CA MET A 32 20.85 -11.57 6.68
C MET A 32 20.58 -11.54 5.16
N MET A 33 21.45 -12.22 4.39
CA MET A 33 21.31 -12.23 2.93
C MET A 33 20.04 -12.97 2.47
N GLN A 34 19.69 -14.05 3.14
CA GLN A 34 18.46 -14.80 2.83
C GLN A 34 17.21 -14.00 3.20
N VAL A 35 17.24 -13.29 4.32
CA VAL A 35 16.14 -12.42 4.73
C VAL A 35 15.93 -11.29 3.71
N VAL A 36 17.01 -10.62 3.33
CA VAL A 36 16.98 -9.55 2.32
C VAL A 36 16.46 -10.05 0.99
N GLU A 37 16.94 -11.21 0.53
CA GLU A 37 16.49 -11.80 -0.72
C GLU A 37 14.99 -12.11 -0.72
N GLN A 38 14.48 -12.72 0.36
CA GLN A 38 13.05 -13.00 0.48
C GLN A 38 12.21 -11.74 0.51
N ILE A 39 12.65 -10.71 1.24
CA ILE A 39 11.98 -9.43 1.30
C ILE A 39 11.91 -8.79 -0.09
N ASN A 40 13.03 -8.73 -0.80
CA ASN A 40 13.07 -8.15 -2.14
C ASN A 40 12.20 -8.92 -3.15
N ASN A 41 12.20 -10.23 -3.10
CA ASN A 41 11.37 -11.06 -3.98
C ASN A 41 9.88 -10.85 -3.72
N LYS A 42 9.47 -10.79 -2.45
CA LYS A 42 8.07 -10.60 -2.09
C LYS A 42 7.58 -9.16 -2.26
N SER A 43 8.46 -8.19 -2.18
CA SER A 43 8.14 -6.76 -2.30
C SER A 43 8.45 -6.15 -3.67
N ALA A 44 8.80 -6.97 -4.65
CA ALA A 44 9.14 -6.51 -6.00
C ALA A 44 8.02 -5.69 -6.65
N ASP A 45 6.76 -6.04 -6.40
CA ASP A 45 5.58 -5.33 -6.92
C ASP A 45 5.42 -3.91 -6.33
N PHE A 46 6.10 -3.62 -5.23
CA PHE A 46 6.05 -2.35 -4.51
C PHE A 46 7.38 -1.59 -4.59
N GLU A 47 8.14 -1.79 -5.65
CA GLU A 47 9.44 -1.13 -5.83
C GLU A 47 9.30 0.40 -5.75
N GLY A 48 10.17 1.02 -4.96
CA GLY A 48 10.17 2.46 -4.73
C GLY A 48 9.19 2.95 -3.66
N MET A 49 8.34 2.08 -3.12
CA MET A 49 7.40 2.40 -2.04
C MET A 49 7.86 1.83 -0.71
N LYS A 50 7.57 2.55 0.38
CA LYS A 50 7.78 2.03 1.73
C LYS A 50 6.67 1.06 2.10
N VAL A 51 7.04 -0.17 2.40
CA VAL A 51 6.11 -1.24 2.79
C VAL A 51 6.43 -1.75 4.19
N PRO A 52 5.41 -2.04 5.01
CA PRO A 52 5.63 -2.72 6.28
C PRO A 52 5.96 -4.19 6.02
N VAL A 53 7.05 -4.65 6.60
CA VAL A 53 7.48 -6.04 6.56
C VAL A 53 7.43 -6.62 7.96
N LYS A 54 6.79 -7.75 8.07
CA LYS A 54 6.69 -8.51 9.31
C LYS A 54 7.52 -9.78 9.16
N ILE A 55 8.51 -9.94 10.03
CA ILE A 55 9.38 -11.11 10.06
C ILE A 55 9.04 -11.91 11.30
N ILE A 56 8.56 -13.12 11.10
CA ILE A 56 8.22 -14.06 12.17
C ILE A 56 9.43 -15.00 12.31
N ILE A 57 10.06 -14.99 13.47
CA ILE A 57 11.30 -15.72 13.73
C ILE A 57 11.01 -16.82 14.74
N ASP A 58 11.42 -18.06 14.40
CA ASP A 58 11.43 -19.16 15.35
C ASP A 58 12.80 -19.23 16.01
N ASN A 59 12.84 -18.97 17.31
CA ASN A 59 14.10 -18.92 18.07
C ASN A 59 14.75 -20.30 18.25
N ASP A 60 13.98 -21.36 18.18
CA ASP A 60 14.48 -22.73 18.38
C ASP A 60 15.12 -23.29 17.11
N THR A 61 14.47 -23.13 15.96
CA THR A 61 14.93 -23.68 14.68
C THR A 61 15.77 -22.69 13.87
N LYS A 62 15.77 -21.42 14.24
CA LYS A 62 16.35 -20.32 13.45
C LYS A 62 15.70 -20.15 12.08
N ASP A 63 14.50 -20.65 11.92
CA ASP A 63 13.70 -20.40 10.73
C ASP A 63 12.99 -19.07 10.82
N PHE A 64 12.69 -18.48 9.68
CA PHE A 64 11.96 -17.22 9.60
C PHE A 64 10.95 -17.25 8.48
N GLU A 65 9.89 -16.50 8.67
CA GLU A 65 8.85 -16.28 7.66
C GLU A 65 8.68 -14.78 7.44
N VAL A 66 8.65 -14.37 6.19
CA VAL A 66 8.49 -12.96 5.81
C VAL A 66 7.09 -12.74 5.27
N GLU A 67 6.36 -11.88 5.94
CA GLU A 67 5.06 -11.36 5.48
C GLU A 67 5.23 -9.90 5.06
N ILE A 68 4.77 -9.57 3.86
CA ILE A 68 4.78 -8.19 3.35
C ILE A 68 3.37 -7.63 3.46
N GLY A 69 3.24 -6.52 4.17
CA GLY A 69 2.01 -5.74 4.17
C GLY A 69 1.89 -4.90 2.91
N THR A 70 0.68 -4.42 2.65
CA THR A 70 0.46 -3.45 1.57
C THR A 70 0.80 -2.04 2.06
N PRO A 71 1.35 -1.17 1.18
CA PRO A 71 1.55 0.23 1.52
C PRO A 71 0.23 0.91 1.92
N PRO A 72 0.27 2.00 2.68
CA PRO A 72 -0.93 2.80 2.93
C PRO A 72 -1.58 3.25 1.61
N THR A 73 -2.89 3.37 1.59
CA THR A 73 -3.63 3.82 0.39
C THR A 73 -3.14 5.18 -0.10
N THR A 74 -2.81 6.08 0.82
CA THR A 74 -2.21 7.38 0.50
C THR A 74 -0.92 7.27 -0.30
N ALA A 75 -0.02 6.36 0.10
CA ALA A 75 1.24 6.13 -0.60
C ALA A 75 1.02 5.57 -2.02
N LEU A 76 0.07 4.65 -2.19
CA LEU A 76 -0.28 4.10 -3.50
C LEU A 76 -0.86 5.17 -4.43
N ILE A 77 -1.73 6.03 -3.92
CA ILE A 77 -2.31 7.14 -4.69
C ILE A 77 -1.22 8.14 -5.11
N MET A 78 -0.35 8.51 -4.19
CA MET A 78 0.75 9.44 -4.48
C MET A 78 1.71 8.86 -5.53
N ASP A 79 2.03 7.58 -5.44
CA ASP A 79 2.89 6.91 -6.43
C ASP A 79 2.22 6.85 -7.80
N GLU A 80 0.95 6.52 -7.86
CA GLU A 80 0.20 6.45 -9.13
C GLU A 80 0.10 7.81 -9.82
N LEU A 81 -0.05 8.87 -9.05
CA LEU A 81 -0.09 10.26 -9.54
C LEU A 81 1.29 10.91 -9.66
N LYS A 82 2.33 10.25 -9.17
CA LYS A 82 3.72 10.75 -9.13
C LYS A 82 3.85 12.10 -8.44
N ILE A 83 3.19 12.23 -7.31
CA ILE A 83 3.25 13.40 -6.43
C ILE A 83 4.00 13.06 -5.14
N GLU A 84 4.68 14.04 -4.57
CA GLU A 84 5.49 13.84 -3.36
C GLU A 84 4.74 14.17 -2.07
N LYS A 85 3.70 14.97 -2.15
CA LYS A 85 2.93 15.42 -0.99
C LYS A 85 1.45 15.53 -1.31
N ASP A 86 0.63 15.20 -0.31
CA ASP A 86 -0.78 15.50 -0.31
C ASP A 86 -1.05 17.00 0.02
N SER A 87 -2.28 17.44 -0.11
CA SER A 87 -2.67 18.78 0.25
C SER A 87 -2.64 18.99 1.76
N GLN A 88 -2.13 20.13 2.19
CA GLN A 88 -2.22 20.55 3.60
C GLN A 88 -3.62 21.06 3.97
N ASP A 89 -4.37 21.52 2.98
CA ASP A 89 -5.76 21.95 3.15
C ASP A 89 -6.67 21.34 2.08
N PRO A 90 -7.09 20.06 2.27
CA PRO A 90 -7.83 19.31 1.25
C PRO A 90 -9.17 19.93 0.84
N GLY A 91 -9.73 20.75 1.70
CA GLY A 91 -11.00 21.45 1.44
C GLY A 91 -10.89 22.58 0.43
N LEU A 92 -9.74 23.24 0.39
CA LEU A 92 -9.49 24.44 -0.40
C LEU A 92 -8.49 24.19 -1.54
N GLU A 93 -7.50 23.34 -1.33
CA GLU A 93 -6.42 23.11 -2.27
C GLU A 93 -6.52 21.72 -2.89
N LYS A 94 -6.63 21.66 -4.20
CA LYS A 94 -6.60 20.43 -4.97
C LYS A 94 -5.23 20.27 -5.63
N VAL A 95 -4.51 19.20 -5.30
CA VAL A 95 -3.12 18.99 -5.73
C VAL A 95 -2.99 18.11 -6.96
N ALA A 96 -3.98 17.25 -7.24
CA ALA A 96 -3.95 16.32 -8.37
C ALA A 96 -5.35 15.80 -8.71
N ASP A 97 -5.45 15.08 -9.82
CA ASP A 97 -6.65 14.39 -10.26
C ASP A 97 -6.36 12.91 -10.49
N LEU A 98 -7.19 12.04 -9.93
CA LEU A 98 -7.10 10.59 -10.06
C LEU A 98 -8.18 10.09 -11.03
N SER A 99 -7.80 9.37 -12.08
CA SER A 99 -8.79 8.75 -12.96
C SER A 99 -9.46 7.55 -12.28
N ILE A 100 -10.64 7.17 -12.75
CA ILE A 100 -11.35 5.97 -12.27
C ILE A 100 -10.51 4.70 -12.48
N GLU A 101 -9.79 4.61 -13.59
CA GLU A 101 -8.91 3.48 -13.89
C GLU A 101 -7.76 3.38 -12.88
N GLN A 102 -7.16 4.52 -12.53
CA GLN A 102 -6.13 4.58 -11.49
C GLN A 102 -6.68 4.24 -10.10
N ALA A 103 -7.87 4.72 -9.77
CA ALA A 103 -8.55 4.37 -8.53
C ALA A 103 -8.84 2.86 -8.45
N LEU A 104 -9.27 2.25 -9.55
CA LEU A 104 -9.47 0.80 -9.63
C LEU A 104 -8.16 0.03 -9.44
N LYS A 105 -7.07 0.49 -10.05
CA LYS A 105 -5.74 -0.10 -9.88
C LYS A 105 -5.31 -0.10 -8.42
N VAL A 106 -5.43 1.02 -7.73
CA VAL A 106 -5.14 1.13 -6.30
C VAL A 106 -6.03 0.21 -5.48
N ALA A 107 -7.33 0.15 -5.78
CA ALA A 107 -8.27 -0.73 -5.10
C ALA A 107 -7.90 -2.22 -5.26
N ARG A 108 -7.49 -2.64 -6.46
CA ARG A 108 -7.03 -4.00 -6.73
C ARG A 108 -5.77 -4.35 -5.93
N MET A 109 -4.81 -3.44 -5.86
CA MET A 109 -3.57 -3.65 -5.11
C MET A 109 -3.80 -3.80 -3.61
N LYS A 110 -4.85 -3.20 -3.08
CA LYS A 110 -5.18 -3.19 -1.65
C LYS A 110 -6.40 -4.03 -1.27
N PHE A 111 -6.99 -4.72 -2.20
CA PHE A 111 -8.30 -5.37 -2.04
C PHE A 111 -8.39 -6.25 -0.79
N ASP A 112 -7.36 -7.04 -0.51
CA ASP A 112 -7.31 -7.94 0.65
C ASP A 112 -7.35 -7.20 2.00
N SER A 113 -6.94 -5.94 2.04
CA SER A 113 -6.97 -5.11 3.25
C SER A 113 -8.16 -4.17 3.33
N LEU A 114 -8.98 -4.08 2.28
CA LEU A 114 -10.19 -3.28 2.27
C LEU A 114 -11.36 -4.02 2.91
N LEU A 115 -12.31 -3.26 3.42
CA LEU A 115 -13.59 -3.81 3.94
C LEU A 115 -14.60 -4.08 2.83
N ALA A 116 -14.26 -3.72 1.59
CA ALA A 116 -15.12 -3.86 0.44
C ALA A 116 -15.31 -5.32 0.02
N ASN A 117 -16.52 -5.65 -0.45
CA ASN A 117 -16.86 -6.97 -0.96
C ASN A 117 -16.56 -7.13 -2.46
N ASP A 118 -16.45 -6.03 -3.18
CA ASP A 118 -16.16 -5.98 -4.61
C ASP A 118 -15.32 -4.75 -4.98
N TYR A 119 -14.83 -4.70 -6.21
CA TYR A 119 -14.00 -3.59 -6.68
C TYR A 119 -14.75 -2.26 -6.73
N LYS A 120 -16.04 -2.27 -6.98
CA LYS A 120 -16.89 -1.07 -6.98
C LYS A 120 -16.85 -0.39 -5.61
N MET A 121 -17.04 -1.15 -4.55
CA MET A 121 -16.93 -0.67 -3.17
C MET A 121 -15.49 -0.31 -2.82
N GLY A 122 -14.52 -1.08 -3.28
CA GLY A 122 -13.09 -0.78 -3.08
C GLY A 122 -12.68 0.55 -3.67
N VAL A 123 -13.14 0.88 -4.86
CA VAL A 123 -12.91 2.18 -5.50
C VAL A 123 -13.53 3.31 -4.67
N LYS A 124 -14.70 3.12 -4.10
CA LYS A 124 -15.32 4.10 -3.19
C LYS A 124 -14.48 4.36 -1.93
N GLU A 125 -13.87 3.32 -1.36
CA GLU A 125 -12.94 3.48 -0.23
C GLU A 125 -11.69 4.29 -0.62
N VAL A 126 -11.13 4.04 -1.80
CA VAL A 126 -10.01 4.82 -2.34
C VAL A 126 -10.42 6.28 -2.55
N MET A 127 -11.60 6.54 -3.08
CA MET A 127 -12.13 7.90 -3.24
C MET A 127 -12.29 8.63 -1.90
N GLY A 128 -12.70 7.91 -0.85
CA GLY A 128 -12.77 8.46 0.52
C GLY A 128 -11.40 8.93 1.02
N THR A 129 -10.34 8.21 0.71
CA THR A 129 -8.96 8.63 1.00
C THR A 129 -8.57 9.87 0.19
N CYS A 130 -8.98 9.95 -1.06
CA CYS A 130 -8.74 11.13 -1.91
C CYS A 130 -9.33 12.42 -1.33
N VAL A 131 -10.45 12.34 -0.62
CA VAL A 131 -11.05 13.51 0.07
C VAL A 131 -10.05 14.11 1.06
N SER A 132 -9.41 13.27 1.88
CA SER A 132 -8.44 13.73 2.88
C SER A 132 -7.12 14.21 2.29
N MET A 133 -6.80 13.81 1.07
CA MET A 133 -5.56 14.17 0.37
C MET A 133 -5.70 15.43 -0.52
N GLY A 134 -6.91 15.92 -0.73
CA GLY A 134 -7.15 17.01 -1.67
C GLY A 134 -7.01 16.62 -3.14
N ILE A 135 -7.37 15.39 -3.48
CA ILE A 135 -7.29 14.85 -4.83
C ILE A 135 -8.71 14.74 -5.39
N THR A 136 -8.91 15.27 -6.61
CA THR A 136 -10.16 15.08 -7.35
C THR A 136 -10.17 13.71 -8.04
N VAL A 137 -11.34 13.21 -8.38
CA VAL A 137 -11.52 11.97 -9.14
C VAL A 137 -12.29 12.29 -10.42
N ASP A 138 -11.67 12.03 -11.55
CA ASP A 138 -12.22 12.34 -12.88
C ASP A 138 -12.67 13.81 -13.03
N GLY A 139 -11.89 14.73 -12.45
CA GLY A 139 -12.18 16.17 -12.45
C GLY A 139 -13.30 16.60 -11.49
N LYS A 140 -13.81 15.69 -10.67
CA LYS A 140 -14.90 15.93 -9.72
C LYS A 140 -14.43 15.78 -8.28
N ASP A 141 -15.18 16.37 -7.34
CA ASP A 141 -15.01 16.05 -5.93
C ASP A 141 -15.19 14.54 -5.71
N PRO A 142 -14.32 13.86 -4.93
CA PRO A 142 -14.44 12.43 -4.72
C PRO A 142 -15.81 11.99 -4.20
N ARG A 143 -16.49 12.81 -3.45
CA ARG A 143 -17.84 12.52 -2.94
C ARG A 143 -18.89 12.49 -4.06
N GLU A 144 -18.74 13.36 -5.05
CA GLU A 144 -19.58 13.33 -6.26
C GLU A 144 -19.28 12.10 -7.11
N ALA A 145 -18.01 11.79 -7.28
CA ALA A 145 -17.59 10.59 -7.99
C ALA A 145 -18.12 9.30 -7.31
N GLN A 146 -18.18 9.26 -5.99
CA GLN A 146 -18.79 8.14 -5.26
C GLN A 146 -20.28 7.95 -5.62
N LYS A 147 -21.01 9.05 -5.75
CA LYS A 147 -22.43 9.01 -6.18
C LYS A 147 -22.57 8.50 -7.61
N ASP A 148 -21.68 8.92 -8.48
CA ASP A 148 -21.66 8.44 -9.88
C ASP A 148 -21.36 6.94 -9.94
N VAL A 149 -20.49 6.43 -9.08
CA VAL A 149 -20.24 4.99 -8.93
C VAL A 149 -21.52 4.26 -8.48
N ASP A 150 -22.22 4.79 -7.49
CA ASP A 150 -23.48 4.22 -7.01
C ASP A 150 -24.59 4.25 -8.08
N ALA A 151 -24.58 5.27 -8.93
CA ALA A 151 -25.53 5.40 -10.05
C ALA A 151 -25.21 4.45 -11.24
N GLY A 152 -24.05 3.79 -11.22
CA GLY A 152 -23.63 2.84 -12.25
C GLY A 152 -22.93 3.48 -13.45
N GLU A 153 -22.52 4.74 -13.39
CA GLU A 153 -21.87 5.44 -14.51
C GLU A 153 -20.50 4.84 -14.89
N TYR A 154 -19.83 4.16 -13.96
CA TYR A 154 -18.54 3.52 -14.17
C TYR A 154 -18.60 1.99 -14.17
N ASP A 155 -19.78 1.40 -14.25
CA ASP A 155 -19.96 -0.06 -14.19
C ASP A 155 -19.20 -0.78 -15.29
N ASP A 156 -19.08 -0.19 -16.48
CA ASP A 156 -18.32 -0.76 -17.61
C ASP A 156 -16.83 -0.98 -17.25
N ILE A 157 -16.28 -0.16 -16.39
CA ILE A 157 -14.89 -0.23 -15.95
C ILE A 157 -14.76 -1.07 -14.67
N LEU A 158 -15.70 -0.92 -13.74
CA LEU A 158 -15.58 -1.46 -12.37
C LEU A 158 -16.08 -2.91 -12.25
N LEU A 159 -16.86 -3.40 -13.20
CA LEU A 159 -17.43 -4.75 -13.19
C LEU A 159 -16.72 -5.73 -14.15
N GLU A 160 -15.61 -5.34 -14.75
CA GLU A 160 -14.78 -6.22 -15.59
C GLU A 160 -14.00 -7.26 -14.78
#